data_2a1b2bdc2f8dd4c6cfc111531abe5132
#
_entry.id   2a1b2bdc2f8dd4c6cfc111531abe5132
#
_cell.length_a   1.000
_cell.length_b   1.000
_cell.length_c   1.000
_cell.angle_alpha   90.00
_cell.angle_beta   90.00
_cell.angle_gamma   90.00
#
_symmetry.space_group_name_H-M   'P 1'
#
loop_
_entity.id
_entity.type
_entity.pdbx_description
1 polymer ?
#
loop_
_entity_poly.entity_id
_entity_poly.type
_entity_poly.pdbx_seq_one_letter_code
_entity_poly.pdbx_strand_id
1 'polypeptide(L)'
;FRRVLFRSHALQEHFGYISKEAVEWTARKLGLQPINVYELVTFYPMFRQEPLGKTHIKVCRTLSCSLAGSAELRERFCTKLGLDPHAHVPQTTPDGKFTVEFVECLASCGTAPVVLVNEDLHHKVGEAKAEAILKKGQAA
;
A
#
# COMPACT_ATOMS: atom_id res chain seq x y z
N PHE A 1 0.96 -23.27 -7.07
CA PHE A 1 0.52 -21.90 -7.15
C PHE A 1 -0.61 -21.55 -6.15
N ARG A 2 -1.82 -22.11 -6.27
CA ARG A 2 -2.97 -21.81 -5.39
C ARG A 2 -2.67 -21.99 -3.90
N ARG A 3 -1.93 -23.04 -3.53
CA ARG A 3 -1.58 -23.32 -2.12
C ARG A 3 -0.64 -22.26 -1.53
N VAL A 4 0.27 -21.73 -2.33
CA VAL A 4 1.17 -20.63 -1.91
C VAL A 4 0.37 -19.35 -1.73
N LEU A 5 -0.45 -18.98 -2.73
CA LEU A 5 -1.26 -17.77 -2.72
C LEU A 5 -2.15 -17.69 -1.47
N PHE A 6 -2.91 -18.76 -1.20
CA PHE A 6 -3.82 -18.81 -0.04
C PHE A 6 -3.07 -18.67 1.29
N ARG A 7 -1.93 -19.37 1.46
CA ARG A 7 -1.14 -19.27 2.69
C ARG A 7 -0.50 -17.90 2.87
N SER A 8 -0.04 -17.29 1.78
CA SER A 8 0.53 -15.94 1.82
C SER A 8 -0.52 -14.92 2.26
N HIS A 9 -1.78 -15.04 1.81
CA HIS A 9 -2.88 -14.21 2.32
C HIS A 9 -3.10 -14.42 3.83
N ALA A 10 -3.24 -15.66 4.27
CA ALA A 10 -3.47 -15.97 5.69
C ALA A 10 -2.31 -15.47 6.58
N LEU A 11 -1.07 -15.59 6.11
CA LEU A 11 0.10 -15.06 6.83
C LEU A 11 0.06 -13.53 6.90
N GLN A 12 -0.23 -12.86 5.79
CA GLN A 12 -0.32 -11.41 5.79
C GLN A 12 -1.48 -10.88 6.64
N GLU A 13 -2.63 -11.54 6.63
CA GLU A 13 -3.75 -11.20 7.52
C GLU A 13 -3.37 -11.32 9.01
N HIS A 14 -2.59 -12.34 9.35
CA HIS A 14 -2.20 -12.59 10.74
C HIS A 14 -1.04 -11.70 11.23
N PHE A 15 -0.01 -11.51 10.38
CA PHE A 15 1.21 -10.79 10.76
C PHE A 15 1.30 -9.35 10.20
N GLY A 16 0.37 -8.95 9.34
CA GLY A 16 0.36 -7.65 8.66
C GLY A 16 1.28 -7.59 7.42
N TYR A 17 2.26 -8.48 7.32
CA TYR A 17 3.20 -8.57 6.20
C TYR A 17 3.79 -9.99 6.11
N ILE A 18 4.53 -10.27 5.04
CA ILE A 18 5.16 -11.57 4.80
C ILE A 18 6.66 -11.41 4.95
N SER A 19 7.20 -11.81 6.10
CA SER A 19 8.63 -11.79 6.36
C SER A 19 9.37 -12.88 5.56
N LYS A 20 10.70 -12.77 5.50
CA LYS A 20 11.57 -13.79 4.90
C LYS A 20 11.38 -15.16 5.57
N GLU A 21 11.27 -15.18 6.90
CA GLU A 21 11.02 -16.39 7.69
C GLU A 21 9.66 -17.01 7.35
N ALA A 22 8.63 -16.18 7.09
CA ALA A 22 7.31 -16.66 6.66
C ALA A 22 7.37 -17.31 5.26
N VAL A 23 8.17 -16.76 4.34
CA VAL A 23 8.45 -17.36 3.03
C VAL A 23 9.11 -18.73 3.19
N GLU A 24 10.17 -18.82 3.98
CA GLU A 24 10.90 -20.08 4.22
C GLU A 24 10.01 -21.12 4.92
N TRP A 25 9.22 -20.70 5.91
CA TRP A 25 8.28 -21.58 6.59
C TRP A 25 7.23 -22.14 5.62
N THR A 26 6.67 -21.27 4.76
CA THR A 26 5.68 -21.68 3.75
C THR A 26 6.27 -22.67 2.77
N ALA A 27 7.49 -22.42 2.29
CA ALA A 27 8.19 -23.32 1.38
C ALA A 27 8.38 -24.71 2.02
N ARG A 28 8.90 -24.78 3.25
CA ARG A 28 9.07 -26.05 3.97
C ARG A 28 7.74 -26.80 4.14
N LYS A 29 6.66 -26.08 4.51
CA LYS A 29 5.32 -26.70 4.69
C LYS A 29 4.72 -27.25 3.41
N LEU A 30 5.11 -26.72 2.25
CA LEU A 30 4.62 -27.12 0.94
C LEU A 30 5.56 -28.06 0.19
N GLY A 31 6.76 -28.34 0.70
CA GLY A 31 7.79 -29.10 0.01
C GLY A 31 8.31 -28.37 -1.24
N LEU A 32 8.41 -27.03 -1.19
CA LEU A 32 8.88 -26.18 -2.26
C LEU A 32 10.23 -25.55 -1.92
N GLN A 33 10.92 -25.01 -2.93
CA GLN A 33 12.06 -24.14 -2.70
C GLN A 33 11.55 -22.75 -2.26
N PRO A 34 12.26 -22.02 -1.37
CA PRO A 34 11.88 -20.68 -0.93
C PRO A 34 11.66 -19.70 -2.09
N ILE A 35 12.43 -19.82 -3.17
CA ILE A 35 12.30 -18.97 -4.36
C ILE A 35 10.90 -19.04 -4.99
N ASN A 36 10.28 -20.23 -5.00
CA ASN A 36 8.93 -20.40 -5.59
C ASN A 36 7.84 -19.68 -4.79
N VAL A 37 8.04 -19.50 -3.50
CA VAL A 37 7.15 -18.68 -2.66
C VAL A 37 7.47 -17.20 -2.84
N TYR A 38 8.76 -16.86 -2.89
CA TYR A 38 9.25 -15.50 -3.04
C TYR A 38 8.81 -14.87 -4.37
N GLU A 39 8.90 -15.61 -5.49
CA GLU A 39 8.39 -15.18 -6.80
C GLU A 39 6.94 -14.71 -6.73
N LEU A 40 6.08 -15.45 -6.02
CA LEU A 40 4.67 -15.11 -5.89
C LEU A 40 4.47 -13.87 -5.02
N VAL A 41 5.17 -13.79 -3.88
CA VAL A 41 5.05 -12.66 -2.94
C VAL A 41 5.56 -11.36 -3.56
N THR A 42 6.57 -11.41 -4.42
CA THR A 42 7.10 -10.22 -5.11
C THR A 42 6.33 -9.87 -6.37
N PHE A 43 5.68 -10.83 -7.02
CA PHE A 43 4.91 -10.59 -8.24
C PHE A 43 3.56 -9.90 -7.95
N TYR A 44 2.87 -10.30 -6.90
CA TYR A 44 1.54 -9.77 -6.59
C TYR A 44 1.63 -8.53 -5.69
N PRO A 45 1.17 -7.35 -6.17
CA PRO A 45 1.34 -6.09 -5.45
C PRO A 45 0.52 -5.96 -4.15
N MET A 46 -0.43 -6.90 -3.89
CA MET A 46 -1.14 -6.93 -2.62
C MET A 46 -0.30 -7.48 -1.47
N PHE A 47 0.78 -8.23 -1.76
CA PHE A 47 1.64 -8.74 -0.70
C PHE A 47 2.68 -7.71 -0.28
N ARG A 48 2.91 -7.67 1.02
CA ARG A 48 3.84 -6.74 1.67
C ARG A 48 4.97 -7.53 2.33
N GLN A 49 6.19 -7.09 2.11
CA GLN A 49 7.38 -7.72 2.69
C GLN A 49 7.87 -6.97 3.93
N GLU A 50 7.33 -5.77 4.15
CA GLU A 50 7.63 -4.91 5.29
C GLU A 50 6.34 -4.46 5.98
N PRO A 51 6.41 -4.13 7.29
CA PRO A 51 5.27 -3.60 8.03
C PRO A 51 4.76 -2.30 7.43
N LEU A 52 3.44 -2.16 7.36
CA LEU A 52 2.78 -0.92 6.98
C LEU A 52 2.38 -0.12 8.22
N GLY A 53 2.20 1.18 8.05
CA GLY A 53 1.58 2.03 9.04
C GLY A 53 0.10 1.68 9.21
N LYS A 54 -0.47 2.07 10.36
CA LYS A 54 -1.89 1.85 10.67
C LYS A 54 -2.84 2.47 9.65
N THR A 55 -2.47 3.60 9.08
CA THR A 55 -3.20 4.30 8.01
C THR A 55 -2.40 4.19 6.72
N HIS A 56 -2.84 3.34 5.81
CA HIS A 56 -2.21 3.11 4.53
C HIS A 56 -2.90 3.95 3.45
N ILE A 57 -2.20 4.95 2.92
CA ILE A 57 -2.69 5.90 1.92
C ILE A 57 -2.12 5.49 0.55
N LYS A 58 -3.00 4.95 -0.30
CA LYS A 58 -2.68 4.52 -1.66
C LYS A 58 -3.21 5.55 -2.65
N VAL A 59 -2.33 6.27 -3.32
CA VAL A 59 -2.69 7.29 -4.31
C VAL A 59 -2.63 6.71 -5.72
N CYS A 60 -3.72 6.77 -6.47
CA CYS A 60 -3.77 6.29 -7.85
C CYS A 60 -2.90 7.16 -8.74
N ARG A 61 -1.97 6.53 -9.54
CA ARG A 61 -1.04 7.24 -10.43
C ARG A 61 -1.36 7.15 -11.91
N THR A 62 -2.43 6.44 -12.30
CA THR A 62 -2.73 6.23 -13.72
C THR A 62 -3.32 7.48 -14.37
N LEU A 63 -3.35 7.48 -15.69
CA LEU A 63 -3.52 8.66 -16.54
C LEU A 63 -4.58 9.67 -16.06
N SER A 64 -5.83 9.24 -15.82
CA SER A 64 -6.91 10.14 -15.39
C SER A 64 -6.62 10.82 -14.04
N CYS A 65 -6.06 10.05 -13.09
CA CYS A 65 -5.69 10.61 -11.78
C CYS A 65 -4.46 11.50 -11.87
N SER A 66 -3.49 11.15 -12.71
CA SER A 66 -2.30 11.98 -12.97
C SER A 66 -2.71 13.33 -13.56
N LEU A 67 -3.57 13.35 -14.59
CA LEU A 67 -4.09 14.58 -15.17
C LEU A 67 -4.94 15.41 -14.20
N ALA A 68 -5.53 14.75 -13.20
CA ALA A 68 -6.32 15.40 -12.13
C ALA A 68 -5.49 15.80 -10.90
N GLY A 69 -4.15 15.76 -10.96
CA GLY A 69 -3.27 16.24 -9.90
C GLY A 69 -2.94 15.21 -8.82
N SER A 70 -2.88 13.91 -9.15
CA SER A 70 -2.53 12.89 -8.14
C SER A 70 -1.07 12.92 -7.72
N ALA A 71 -0.17 13.45 -8.55
CA ALA A 71 1.23 13.62 -8.20
C ALA A 71 1.38 14.67 -7.09
N GLU A 72 0.80 15.83 -7.27
CA GLU A 72 0.78 16.92 -6.28
C GLU A 72 0.06 16.51 -4.99
N LEU A 73 -1.00 15.70 -5.13
CA LEU A 73 -1.72 15.15 -3.98
C LEU A 73 -0.82 14.22 -3.14
N ARG A 74 -0.05 13.33 -3.78
CA ARG A 74 0.92 12.47 -3.09
C ARG A 74 2.04 13.29 -2.45
N GLU A 75 2.61 14.24 -3.18
CA GLU A 75 3.64 15.13 -2.68
C GLU A 75 3.16 15.85 -1.41
N ARG A 76 1.93 16.32 -1.40
CA ARG A 76 1.29 16.93 -0.22
C ARG A 76 1.21 15.97 0.96
N PHE A 77 0.77 14.72 0.76
CA PHE A 77 0.75 13.72 1.82
C PHE A 77 2.16 13.48 2.37
N CYS A 78 3.13 13.26 1.49
CA CYS A 78 4.52 13.03 1.89
C CYS A 78 5.09 14.22 2.68
N THR A 79 4.96 15.44 2.18
CA THR A 79 5.45 16.66 2.83
C THR A 79 4.83 16.87 4.22
N LYS A 80 3.52 16.68 4.35
CA LYS A 80 2.81 16.81 5.64
C LYS A 80 3.23 15.76 6.67
N LEU A 81 3.66 14.59 6.20
CA LEU A 81 4.09 13.46 7.05
C LEU A 81 5.62 13.39 7.23
N GLY A 82 6.39 14.32 6.66
CA GLY A 82 7.85 14.29 6.73
C GLY A 82 8.49 13.14 5.94
N LEU A 83 7.83 12.68 4.87
CA LEU A 83 8.30 11.63 3.97
C LEU A 83 8.89 12.25 2.69
N ASP A 84 9.72 11.50 1.97
CA ASP A 84 10.29 11.94 0.70
C ASP A 84 9.23 11.87 -0.42
N PRO A 85 8.83 13.00 -1.02
CA PRO A 85 7.85 13.03 -2.09
C PRO A 85 8.35 12.43 -3.41
N HIS A 86 9.66 12.22 -3.57
CA HIS A 86 10.28 11.67 -4.78
C HIS A 86 10.59 10.18 -4.71
N ALA A 87 10.43 9.56 -3.55
CA ALA A 87 10.64 8.11 -3.42
C ALA A 87 9.67 7.31 -4.30
N HIS A 88 10.18 6.29 -4.99
CA HIS A 88 9.38 5.41 -5.85
C HIS A 88 8.83 4.18 -5.12
N VAL A 89 9.15 4.04 -3.85
CA VAL A 89 8.73 2.92 -2.99
C VAL A 89 7.72 3.40 -1.95
N PRO A 90 6.92 2.49 -1.38
CA PRO A 90 6.09 2.81 -0.22
C PRO A 90 6.93 3.38 0.92
N GLN A 91 6.45 4.40 1.60
CA GLN A 91 7.14 5.00 2.72
C GLN A 91 6.27 5.00 3.96
N THR A 92 6.83 4.54 5.06
CA THR A 92 6.17 4.52 6.36
C THR A 92 6.78 5.56 7.28
N THR A 93 5.95 6.30 8.01
CA THR A 93 6.41 7.26 9.02
C THR A 93 7.14 6.55 10.16
N PRO A 94 8.15 7.17 10.78
CA PRO A 94 8.94 6.55 11.85
C PRO A 94 8.10 6.08 13.05
N ASP A 95 6.96 6.72 13.29
CA ASP A 95 6.01 6.37 14.35
C ASP A 95 5.08 5.21 13.98
N GLY A 96 5.19 4.66 12.76
CA GLY A 96 4.36 3.57 12.26
C GLY A 96 2.88 3.92 12.06
N LYS A 97 2.52 5.20 12.05
CA LYS A 97 1.12 5.60 11.88
C LYS A 97 0.65 5.63 10.44
N PHE A 98 1.50 6.08 9.53
CA PHE A 98 1.13 6.23 8.12
C PHE A 98 2.08 5.49 7.20
N THR A 99 1.52 4.94 6.12
CA THR A 99 2.27 4.55 4.92
C THR A 99 1.66 5.25 3.72
N VAL A 100 2.49 5.86 2.87
CA VAL A 100 2.07 6.50 1.62
C VAL A 100 2.73 5.82 0.44
N GLU A 101 1.96 5.46 -0.56
CA GLU A 101 2.48 4.90 -1.81
C GLU A 101 1.66 5.34 -3.03
N PHE A 102 2.28 5.30 -4.21
CA PHE A 102 1.58 5.27 -5.47
C PHE A 102 1.13 3.84 -5.79
N VAL A 103 -0.11 3.72 -6.28
CA VAL A 103 -0.65 2.45 -6.77
C VAL A 103 -1.16 2.60 -8.19
N GLU A 104 -1.32 1.47 -8.86
CA GLU A 104 -1.96 1.41 -10.16
C GLU A 104 -3.46 1.77 -10.09
N CYS A 105 -4.19 1.62 -11.20
CA CYS A 105 -5.57 2.07 -11.32
C CYS A 105 -6.50 1.49 -10.25
N LEU A 106 -7.18 2.39 -9.51
CA LEU A 106 -8.22 2.05 -8.54
C LEU A 106 -9.63 1.98 -9.17
N ALA A 107 -9.70 1.88 -10.50
CA ALA A 107 -10.92 1.67 -11.29
C ALA A 107 -12.04 2.72 -11.08
N SER A 108 -11.70 3.96 -10.70
CA SER A 108 -12.67 5.05 -10.48
C SER A 108 -12.29 6.34 -11.23
N CYS A 109 -11.92 6.21 -12.50
CA CYS A 109 -11.35 7.29 -13.33
C CYS A 109 -12.27 8.51 -13.48
N GLY A 110 -13.60 8.32 -13.51
CA GLY A 110 -14.58 9.40 -13.59
C GLY A 110 -14.67 10.30 -12.35
N THR A 111 -13.99 9.92 -11.26
CA THR A 111 -13.98 10.64 -10.00
C THR A 111 -12.57 10.99 -9.50
N ALA A 112 -11.64 11.15 -10.45
CA ALA A 112 -10.24 11.49 -10.17
C ALA A 112 -10.09 12.86 -9.44
N PRO A 113 -9.01 13.07 -8.68
CA PRO A 113 -8.06 12.05 -8.25
C PRO A 113 -8.63 11.14 -7.14
N VAL A 114 -8.18 9.87 -7.13
CA VAL A 114 -8.71 8.83 -6.25
C VAL A 114 -7.63 8.33 -5.30
N VAL A 115 -8.01 8.14 -4.06
CA VAL A 115 -7.14 7.61 -2.98
C VAL A 115 -7.87 6.48 -2.27
N LEU A 116 -7.17 5.39 -2.02
CA LEU A 116 -7.65 4.32 -1.15
C LEU A 116 -6.93 4.42 0.19
N VAL A 117 -7.69 4.60 1.27
CA VAL A 117 -7.16 4.67 2.64
C VAL A 117 -7.59 3.41 3.36
N ASN A 118 -6.63 2.55 3.66
CA ASN A 118 -6.89 1.18 4.08
C ASN A 118 -7.82 0.49 3.05
N GLU A 119 -9.11 0.30 3.39
CA GLU A 119 -10.14 -0.28 2.52
C GLU A 119 -11.18 0.77 2.05
N ASP A 120 -11.07 2.02 2.50
CA ASP A 120 -12.01 3.09 2.16
C ASP A 120 -11.57 3.84 0.90
N LEU A 121 -12.38 3.81 -0.17
CA LEU A 121 -12.13 4.52 -1.41
C LEU A 121 -12.64 5.97 -1.35
N HIS A 122 -11.73 6.91 -1.54
CA HIS A 122 -12.01 8.35 -1.54
C HIS A 122 -11.95 8.91 -2.95
N HIS A 123 -13.03 9.59 -3.37
CA HIS A 123 -13.19 10.20 -4.69
C HIS A 123 -12.97 11.71 -4.65
N LYS A 124 -12.49 12.28 -5.76
CA LYS A 124 -12.28 13.74 -5.93
C LYS A 124 -11.53 14.31 -4.73
N VAL A 125 -10.37 13.72 -4.45
CA VAL A 125 -9.58 14.07 -3.26
C VAL A 125 -8.78 15.33 -3.55
N GLY A 126 -9.37 16.46 -3.17
CA GLY A 126 -8.67 17.75 -3.13
C GLY A 126 -8.04 17.99 -1.76
N GLU A 127 -7.50 19.21 -1.58
CA GLU A 127 -6.76 19.61 -0.38
C GLU A 127 -7.51 19.38 0.92
N ALA A 128 -8.76 19.86 1.01
CA ALA A 128 -9.57 19.71 2.22
C ALA A 128 -9.83 18.25 2.62
N LYS A 129 -10.06 17.38 1.64
CA LYS A 129 -10.22 15.94 1.88
C LYS A 129 -8.89 15.27 2.30
N ALA A 130 -7.79 15.67 1.70
CA ALA A 130 -6.47 15.17 2.09
C ALA A 130 -6.15 15.50 3.54
N GLU A 131 -6.43 16.72 3.99
CA GLU A 131 -6.27 17.11 5.39
C GLU A 131 -7.20 16.36 6.35
N ALA A 132 -8.45 16.11 5.94
CA ALA A 132 -9.38 15.31 6.72
C ALA A 132 -8.89 13.85 6.89
N ILE A 133 -8.33 13.25 5.83
CA ILE A 133 -7.72 11.92 5.88
C ILE A 133 -6.56 11.90 6.89
N LEU A 134 -5.66 12.87 6.82
CA LEU A 134 -4.53 12.96 7.75
C LEU A 134 -4.97 13.13 9.20
N LYS A 135 -5.93 14.02 9.46
CA LYS A 135 -6.48 14.20 10.81
C LYS A 135 -7.11 12.93 11.37
N LYS A 136 -7.89 12.21 10.54
CA LYS A 136 -8.51 10.93 10.94
C LYS A 136 -7.46 9.88 11.28
N GLY A 137 -6.41 9.77 10.46
CA GLY A 137 -5.32 8.82 10.69
C GLY A 137 -4.44 9.16 11.90
N GLN A 138 -4.31 10.44 12.28
CA GLN A 138 -3.59 10.85 13.49
C GLN A 138 -4.33 10.50 14.78
N ALA A 139 -5.65 10.42 14.72
CA ALA A 139 -6.50 10.10 15.86
C ALA A 139 -6.68 8.59 16.11
N ALA A 140 -6.25 7.74 15.17
CA ALA A 140 -6.35 6.28 15.22
C ALA A 140 -5.06 5.64 15.76
#